data_c5959d2ffb89a7b2e12d67f882608886
#
_entry.id   c5959d2ffb89a7b2e12d67f882608886
#
_cell.length_a   1.000
_cell.length_b   1.000
_cell.length_c   1.000
_cell.angle_alpha   90.00
_cell.angle_beta   90.00
_cell.angle_gamma   90.00
#
_symmetry.space_group_name_H-M   'P 1'
#
loop_
_entity.id
_entity.type
_entity.pdbx_description
1 polymer ?
#
loop_
_entity_poly.entity_id
_entity_poly.type
_entity_poly.pdbx_seq_one_letter_code
_entity_poly.pdbx_strand_id
1 'polypeptide(L)'
;MRPEQILAEPARILTQAQREHYFEHGFVGVQDVVPADILAELQKTTADFVAASKGVSASDDRFDVGAEHSSENPILRRLKNPDEQSEAYWNFSTGLMADIAADLVGPNVVFHHSKLNFKWFDASDTVKWHQDIQF
;
A
#
# COMPACT_ATOMS: atom_id res chain seq x y z
N MET A 1 13.82 17.29 6.30
CA MET A 1 13.25 18.46 7.02
C MET A 1 13.04 18.08 8.48
N ARG A 2 13.06 19.05 9.40
CA ARG A 2 12.66 18.80 10.81
C ARG A 2 11.15 18.87 10.95
N PRO A 3 10.55 18.24 11.99
CA PRO A 3 9.10 18.26 12.20
C PRO A 3 8.47 19.66 12.14
N GLU A 4 9.10 20.65 12.75
CA GLU A 4 8.58 22.03 12.78
C GLU A 4 8.53 22.67 11.40
N GLN A 5 9.47 22.32 10.53
CA GLN A 5 9.50 22.80 9.13
C GLN A 5 8.39 22.14 8.31
N ILE A 6 8.15 20.83 8.52
CA ILE A 6 7.10 20.09 7.83
C ILE A 6 5.72 20.60 8.29
N LEU A 7 5.52 20.79 9.60
CA LEU A 7 4.27 21.30 10.15
C LEU A 7 3.94 22.74 9.72
N ALA A 8 4.95 23.51 9.31
CA ALA A 8 4.77 24.86 8.79
C ALA A 8 4.34 24.88 7.30
N GLU A 9 4.52 23.77 6.55
CA GLU A 9 4.04 23.66 5.18
C GLU A 9 2.51 23.53 5.13
N PRO A 10 1.84 24.06 4.11
CA PRO A 10 0.40 23.86 3.93
C PRO A 10 0.05 22.38 3.84
N ALA A 11 -0.91 21.94 4.65
CA ALA A 11 -1.42 20.56 4.58
C ALA A 11 -2.22 20.35 3.29
N ARG A 12 -2.11 19.16 2.71
CA ARG A 12 -2.82 18.75 1.48
C ARG A 12 -4.08 17.94 1.82
N ILE A 13 -3.95 16.95 2.69
CA ILE A 13 -4.99 15.98 3.05
C ILE A 13 -5.23 15.95 4.56
N LEU A 14 -4.15 15.86 5.35
CA LEU A 14 -4.24 15.67 6.80
C LEU A 14 -4.51 17.00 7.53
N THR A 15 -5.27 16.93 8.60
CA THR A 15 -5.42 18.08 9.51
C THR A 15 -4.12 18.35 10.27
N GLN A 16 -3.94 19.59 10.74
CA GLN A 16 -2.79 19.95 11.56
C GLN A 16 -2.66 19.03 12.79
N ALA A 17 -3.77 18.74 13.48
CA ALA A 17 -3.78 17.85 14.63
C ALA A 17 -3.35 16.42 14.32
N GLN A 18 -3.71 15.87 13.15
CA GLN A 18 -3.25 14.55 12.70
C GLN A 18 -1.76 14.53 12.42
N ARG A 19 -1.21 15.59 11.82
CA ARG A 19 0.22 15.73 11.55
C ARG A 19 1.01 15.86 12.87
N GLU A 20 0.55 16.67 13.81
CA GLU A 20 1.15 16.81 15.13
C GLU A 20 1.14 15.48 15.89
N HIS A 21 0.01 14.76 15.87
CA HIS A 21 -0.10 13.43 16.46
C HIS A 21 0.93 12.45 15.88
N TYR A 22 1.13 12.47 14.55
CA TYR A 22 2.15 11.61 13.91
C TYR A 22 3.54 11.89 14.44
N PHE A 23 3.93 13.16 14.60
CA PHE A 23 5.27 13.51 15.10
C PHE A 23 5.43 13.23 16.59
N GLU A 24 4.38 13.28 17.37
CA GLU A 24 4.40 12.96 18.79
C GLU A 24 4.44 11.44 19.05
N HIS A 25 3.68 10.66 18.28
CA HIS A 25 3.45 9.24 18.57
C HIS A 25 4.05 8.27 17.55
N GLY A 26 4.53 8.74 16.39
CA GLY A 26 5.13 7.92 15.34
C GLY A 26 4.13 7.23 14.44
N PHE A 27 2.83 7.46 14.58
CA PHE A 27 1.76 6.94 13.73
C PHE A 27 0.58 7.89 13.68
N VAL A 28 -0.28 7.71 12.65
CA VAL A 28 -1.58 8.38 12.56
C VAL A 28 -2.60 7.44 11.92
N GLY A 29 -3.79 7.36 12.51
CA GLY A 29 -4.95 6.69 11.94
C GLY A 29 -5.90 7.71 11.34
N VAL A 30 -6.28 7.55 10.07
CA VAL A 30 -7.20 8.46 9.38
C VAL A 30 -8.36 7.66 8.83
N GLN A 31 -9.56 7.89 9.36
CA GLN A 31 -10.78 7.23 8.89
C GLN A 31 -11.26 7.85 7.58
N ASP A 32 -11.83 7.01 6.71
CA ASP A 32 -12.52 7.39 5.47
C ASP A 32 -11.69 8.29 4.53
N VAL A 33 -10.35 8.20 4.62
CA VAL A 33 -9.45 9.03 3.81
C VAL A 33 -9.44 8.60 2.32
N VAL A 34 -9.75 7.33 2.05
CA VAL A 34 -9.85 6.82 0.67
C VAL A 34 -11.28 7.00 0.18
N PRO A 35 -11.53 7.81 -0.87
CA PRO A 35 -12.85 7.95 -1.47
C PRO A 35 -13.45 6.61 -1.91
N ALA A 36 -14.77 6.46 -1.78
CA ALA A 36 -15.46 5.19 -2.00
C ALA A 36 -15.33 4.67 -3.45
N ASP A 37 -15.28 5.54 -4.42
CA ASP A 37 -15.07 5.22 -5.83
C ASP A 37 -13.64 4.69 -6.08
N ILE A 38 -12.62 5.34 -5.52
CA ILE A 38 -11.23 4.86 -5.58
C ILE A 38 -11.11 3.50 -4.88
N LEU A 39 -11.72 3.35 -3.70
CA LEU A 39 -11.70 2.08 -2.97
C LEU A 39 -12.34 0.96 -3.78
N ALA A 40 -13.49 1.21 -4.41
CA ALA A 40 -14.18 0.23 -5.24
C ALA A 40 -13.34 -0.18 -6.46
N GLU A 41 -12.67 0.77 -7.11
CA GLU A 41 -11.77 0.50 -8.23
C GLU A 41 -10.56 -0.34 -7.80
N LEU A 42 -9.91 -0.01 -6.69
CA LEU A 42 -8.80 -0.79 -6.13
C LEU A 42 -9.23 -2.21 -5.75
N GLN A 43 -10.40 -2.37 -5.13
CA GLN A 43 -10.95 -3.68 -4.78
C GLN A 43 -11.22 -4.53 -6.02
N LYS A 44 -11.85 -3.94 -7.05
CA LYS A 44 -12.08 -4.63 -8.32
C LYS A 44 -10.77 -5.06 -8.97
N THR A 45 -9.82 -4.15 -9.09
CA THR A 45 -8.49 -4.42 -9.67
C THR A 45 -7.75 -5.51 -8.90
N THR A 46 -7.83 -5.49 -7.56
CA THR A 46 -7.26 -6.55 -6.71
C THR A 46 -7.90 -7.90 -6.99
N ALA A 47 -9.22 -7.96 -7.12
CA ALA A 47 -9.93 -9.19 -7.44
C ALA A 47 -9.53 -9.74 -8.82
N ASP A 48 -9.34 -8.87 -9.82
CA ASP A 48 -8.86 -9.24 -11.15
C ASP A 48 -7.43 -9.84 -11.09
N PHE A 49 -6.53 -9.29 -10.27
CA PHE A 49 -5.20 -9.86 -10.04
C PHE A 49 -5.24 -11.22 -9.33
N VAL A 50 -6.09 -11.38 -8.33
CA VAL A 50 -6.29 -12.68 -7.67
C VAL A 50 -6.83 -13.70 -8.68
N ALA A 51 -7.78 -13.32 -9.54
CA ALA A 51 -8.29 -14.20 -10.58
C ALA A 51 -7.18 -14.57 -11.60
N ALA A 52 -6.37 -13.61 -12.02
CA ALA A 52 -5.24 -13.85 -12.93
C ALA A 52 -4.18 -14.78 -12.33
N SER A 53 -3.95 -14.72 -11.01
CA SER A 53 -2.98 -15.61 -10.34
C SER A 53 -3.32 -17.09 -10.44
N LYS A 54 -4.58 -17.45 -10.71
CA LYS A 54 -5.00 -18.85 -10.95
C LYS A 54 -4.31 -19.51 -12.15
N GLY A 55 -3.83 -18.68 -13.09
CA GLY A 55 -3.14 -19.15 -14.29
C GLY A 55 -1.66 -19.46 -14.09
N VAL A 56 -1.08 -19.20 -12.93
CA VAL A 56 0.33 -19.49 -12.66
C VAL A 56 0.48 -20.72 -11.76
N SER A 57 1.52 -21.50 -11.99
CA SER A 57 1.83 -22.70 -11.18
C SER A 57 2.97 -22.48 -10.19
N ALA A 58 3.67 -21.37 -10.28
CA ALA A 58 4.80 -20.99 -9.42
C ALA A 58 4.92 -19.46 -9.36
N SER A 59 5.64 -18.96 -8.37
CA SER A 59 5.94 -17.53 -8.25
C SER A 59 6.74 -17.02 -9.45
N ASP A 60 6.39 -15.83 -9.92
CA ASP A 60 7.02 -15.16 -11.07
C ASP A 60 7.35 -13.68 -10.73
N ASP A 61 7.59 -12.84 -11.75
CA ASP A 61 7.90 -11.42 -11.56
C ASP A 61 6.71 -10.60 -11.07
N ARG A 62 5.48 -11.08 -11.23
CA ARG A 62 4.25 -10.41 -10.82
C ARG A 62 3.68 -10.98 -9.53
N PHE A 63 3.60 -12.30 -9.44
CA PHE A 63 2.90 -13.04 -8.39
C PHE A 63 3.87 -13.84 -7.52
N ASP A 64 3.76 -13.68 -6.22
CA ASP A 64 4.37 -14.58 -5.24
C ASP A 64 3.25 -15.44 -4.67
N VAL A 65 3.28 -16.73 -4.96
CA VAL A 65 2.22 -17.68 -4.60
C VAL A 65 2.66 -18.64 -3.49
N GLY A 66 1.71 -19.11 -2.70
CA GLY A 66 1.95 -20.09 -1.63
C GLY A 66 2.26 -21.49 -2.18
N ALA A 67 2.85 -22.34 -1.33
CA ALA A 67 3.24 -23.71 -1.72
C ALA A 67 2.06 -24.60 -2.17
N GLU A 68 0.86 -24.34 -1.64
CA GLU A 68 -0.36 -25.09 -1.97
C GLU A 68 -1.27 -24.35 -2.96
N HIS A 69 -0.70 -23.37 -3.65
CA HIS A 69 -1.43 -22.62 -4.66
C HIS A 69 -1.85 -23.49 -5.84
N SER A 70 -3.11 -23.36 -6.25
CA SER A 70 -3.66 -24.01 -7.43
C SER A 70 -4.73 -23.14 -8.10
N SER A 71 -5.16 -23.55 -9.30
CA SER A 71 -6.28 -22.89 -10.00
C SER A 71 -7.60 -22.92 -9.24
N GLU A 72 -7.84 -24.01 -8.50
CA GLU A 72 -9.02 -24.21 -7.67
C GLU A 72 -8.90 -23.50 -6.31
N ASN A 73 -7.68 -23.44 -5.76
CA ASN A 73 -7.40 -22.79 -4.48
C ASN A 73 -6.24 -21.78 -4.63
N PRO A 74 -6.52 -20.57 -5.13
CA PRO A 74 -5.48 -19.58 -5.35
C PRO A 74 -4.96 -19.00 -4.03
N ILE A 75 -3.67 -19.21 -3.74
CA ILE A 75 -2.98 -18.65 -2.58
C ILE A 75 -1.96 -17.62 -3.08
N LEU A 76 -2.44 -16.44 -3.43
CA LEU A 76 -1.59 -15.29 -3.76
C LEU A 76 -1.07 -14.67 -2.47
N ARG A 77 0.23 -14.75 -2.21
CA ARG A 77 0.88 -14.18 -1.02
C ARG A 77 1.22 -12.72 -1.22
N ARG A 78 1.68 -12.38 -2.44
CA ARG A 78 2.08 -11.03 -2.79
C ARG A 78 1.85 -10.74 -4.27
N LEU A 79 1.31 -9.57 -4.55
CA LEU A 79 1.37 -8.93 -5.86
C LEU A 79 2.52 -7.93 -5.84
N LYS A 80 3.47 -8.10 -6.74
CA LYS A 80 4.65 -7.24 -6.89
C LYS A 80 4.31 -6.09 -7.84
N ASN A 81 4.72 -4.90 -7.48
CA ASN A 81 4.58 -3.68 -8.29
C ASN A 81 3.18 -3.52 -8.93
N PRO A 82 2.09 -3.51 -8.15
CA PRO A 82 0.74 -3.29 -8.70
C PRO A 82 0.61 -1.96 -9.43
N ASP A 83 1.41 -0.98 -9.09
CA ASP A 83 1.51 0.34 -9.74
C ASP A 83 1.98 0.25 -11.19
N GLU A 84 2.90 -0.67 -11.52
CA GLU A 84 3.36 -0.92 -12.90
C GLU A 84 2.33 -1.68 -13.75
N GLN A 85 1.37 -2.32 -13.10
CA GLN A 85 0.41 -3.23 -13.71
C GLN A 85 -1.00 -2.65 -13.82
N SER A 86 -1.27 -1.53 -13.15
CA SER A 86 -2.59 -0.91 -13.10
C SER A 86 -2.51 0.58 -12.85
N GLU A 87 -3.18 1.36 -13.71
CA GLU A 87 -3.34 2.80 -13.53
C GLU A 87 -4.06 3.16 -12.22
N ALA A 88 -4.99 2.34 -11.76
CA ALA A 88 -5.67 2.56 -10.48
C ALA A 88 -4.69 2.58 -9.31
N TYR A 89 -3.75 1.62 -9.27
CA TYR A 89 -2.71 1.59 -8.24
C TYR A 89 -1.68 2.69 -8.41
N TRP A 90 -1.30 3.00 -9.64
CA TRP A 90 -0.40 4.13 -9.91
C TRP A 90 -1.00 5.45 -9.45
N ASN A 91 -2.24 5.75 -9.87
CA ASN A 91 -2.94 6.99 -9.53
C ASN A 91 -3.18 7.12 -8.02
N PHE A 92 -3.55 6.02 -7.35
CA PHE A 92 -3.69 5.99 -5.90
C PHE A 92 -2.37 6.28 -5.18
N SER A 93 -1.27 5.65 -5.62
CA SER A 93 0.04 5.76 -4.98
C SER A 93 0.67 7.13 -5.19
N THR A 94 0.57 7.69 -6.41
CA THR A 94 1.20 8.97 -6.76
C THR A 94 0.28 10.19 -6.55
N GLY A 95 -1.01 9.96 -6.33
CA GLY A 95 -1.99 10.98 -5.96
C GLY A 95 -2.20 11.04 -4.45
N LEU A 96 -3.30 10.48 -3.97
CA LEU A 96 -3.72 10.55 -2.57
C LEU A 96 -2.62 10.13 -1.57
N MET A 97 -1.94 9.01 -1.81
CA MET A 97 -0.90 8.53 -0.90
C MET A 97 0.34 9.41 -0.90
N ALA A 98 0.73 9.96 -2.06
CA ALA A 98 1.83 10.91 -2.15
C ALA A 98 1.52 12.22 -1.42
N ASP A 99 0.28 12.71 -1.48
CA ASP A 99 -0.14 13.91 -0.75
C ASP A 99 -0.14 13.69 0.77
N ILE A 100 -0.62 12.52 1.23
CA ILE A 100 -0.53 12.15 2.65
C ILE A 100 0.93 12.02 3.10
N ALA A 101 1.78 11.37 2.29
CA ALA A 101 3.20 11.27 2.59
C ALA A 101 3.88 12.65 2.66
N ALA A 102 3.55 13.56 1.74
CA ALA A 102 4.07 14.93 1.76
C ALA A 102 3.67 15.68 3.03
N ASP A 103 2.48 15.45 3.56
CA ASP A 103 2.00 16.03 4.82
C ASP A 103 2.80 15.54 6.05
N LEU A 104 3.40 14.34 5.97
CA LEU A 104 4.10 13.70 7.09
C LEU A 104 5.63 13.78 7.01
N VAL A 105 6.21 13.76 5.79
CA VAL A 105 7.67 13.72 5.62
C VAL A 105 8.22 14.92 4.85
N GLY A 106 7.34 15.81 4.38
CA GLY A 106 7.69 17.03 3.65
C GLY A 106 7.37 16.95 2.16
N PRO A 107 7.36 18.08 1.45
CA PRO A 107 6.81 18.19 0.10
C PRO A 107 7.60 17.45 -1.00
N ASN A 108 8.84 17.07 -0.73
CA ASN A 108 9.75 16.45 -1.71
C ASN A 108 9.73 14.92 -1.59
N VAL A 109 8.54 14.31 -1.74
CA VAL A 109 8.38 12.86 -1.77
C VAL A 109 8.60 12.31 -3.18
N VAL A 110 9.21 11.12 -3.26
CA VAL A 110 9.41 10.38 -4.51
C VAL A 110 8.81 8.99 -4.32
N PHE A 111 7.98 8.57 -5.29
CA PHE A 111 7.50 7.20 -5.31
C PHE A 111 8.67 6.25 -5.57
N HIS A 112 8.74 5.16 -4.79
CA HIS A 112 9.80 4.18 -4.90
C HIS A 112 9.29 2.88 -5.52
N HIS A 113 8.37 2.19 -4.86
CA HIS A 113 7.73 0.96 -5.35
C HIS A 113 6.49 0.66 -4.51
N SER A 114 5.67 -0.26 -4.98
CA SER A 114 4.56 -0.79 -4.21
C SER A 114 4.53 -2.32 -4.18
N LYS A 115 3.87 -2.86 -3.19
CA LYS A 115 3.55 -4.29 -3.09
C LYS A 115 2.24 -4.47 -2.35
N LEU A 116 1.45 -5.46 -2.72
CA LEU A 116 0.24 -5.84 -2.02
C LEU A 116 0.45 -7.21 -1.38
N ASN A 117 0.44 -7.28 -0.05
CA ASN A 117 0.57 -8.53 0.69
C ASN A 117 -0.80 -9.04 1.09
N PHE A 118 -1.07 -10.31 0.81
CA PHE A 118 -2.31 -10.98 1.17
C PHE A 118 -2.10 -11.85 2.40
N LYS A 119 -3.09 -11.87 3.28
CA LYS A 119 -3.18 -12.77 4.43
C LYS A 119 -4.45 -13.57 4.32
N TRP A 120 -4.33 -14.80 3.87
CA TRP A 120 -5.45 -15.73 3.78
C TRP A 120 -5.72 -16.35 5.14
N PHE A 121 -7.00 -16.65 5.41
CA PHE A 121 -7.45 -17.11 6.73
C PHE A 121 -6.72 -18.39 7.19
N ASP A 122 -6.45 -19.31 6.26
CA ASP A 122 -5.81 -20.60 6.55
C ASP A 122 -4.28 -20.61 6.26
N ALA A 123 -3.70 -19.46 5.90
CA ALA A 123 -2.27 -19.40 5.62
C ALA A 123 -1.46 -19.20 6.91
N SER A 124 -0.43 -20.01 7.09
CA SER A 124 0.49 -19.95 8.24
C SER A 124 1.53 -18.82 8.15
N ASP A 125 1.35 -17.88 7.27
CA ASP A 125 2.29 -16.78 7.01
C ASP A 125 2.37 -15.83 8.21
N THR A 126 3.45 -15.90 8.95
CA THR A 126 3.73 -15.02 10.09
C THR A 126 4.64 -13.87 9.66
N VAL A 127 4.24 -12.65 9.93
CA VAL A 127 5.12 -11.48 9.83
C VAL A 127 5.65 -11.17 11.23
N LYS A 128 6.96 -11.32 11.42
CA LYS A 128 7.64 -10.92 12.66
C LYS A 128 7.73 -9.40 12.74
N TRP A 129 7.80 -8.86 13.94
CA TRP A 129 8.13 -7.46 14.16
C TRP A 129 9.46 -7.11 13.49
N HIS A 130 9.47 -6.06 12.68
CA HIS A 130 10.65 -5.62 11.93
C HIS A 130 10.58 -4.11 11.69
N GLN A 131 11.70 -3.56 11.25
CA GLN A 131 11.79 -2.21 10.71
C GLN A 131 12.07 -2.30 9.21
N ASP A 132 11.37 -1.52 8.40
CA ASP A 132 11.62 -1.41 6.95
C ASP A 132 12.76 -0.42 6.70
N ILE A 133 14.00 -0.85 6.99
CA ILE A 133 15.22 0.00 6.90
C ILE A 133 16.23 -0.46 5.85
N GLN A 134 15.88 -1.44 5.03
CA GLN A 134 16.80 -2.08 4.06
C GLN A 134 16.53 -1.61 2.62
N PHE A 135 16.38 -0.32 2.40
CA PHE A 135 16.17 0.22 1.05
C PHE A 135 17.21 1.28 0.74
#